data_75300a33fa7df332212115b78fff635d
#
_entry.id   75300a33fa7df332212115b78fff635d
#
_cell.length_a   1.000
_cell.length_b   1.000
_cell.length_c   1.000
_cell.angle_alpha   90.00
_cell.angle_beta   90.00
_cell.angle_gamma   90.00
#
_symmetry.space_group_name_H-M   'P 1'
#
loop_
_entity.id
_entity.type
_entity.pdbx_description
1 polymer ?
#
loop_
_entity_poly.entity_id
_entity_poly.type
_entity_poly.pdbx_seq_one_letter_code
_entity_poly.pdbx_strand_id
1 'polypeptide(L)'
;VAMIINKFRTVSYGKVLLMTDCGILISSVLLTTTVQMANEAGVIEMITISPLDPEAFARMVYGFMMIAVIGYTVDFVQSGNQQSNQIMIFCKDYEAMADMINTKAHRGATLIDAMGWYTKTPSKAVMVVCRKRDTSMILKLVREQDPTAFLTVGSVMGVYGQGFDALNKL
;
A
#
# COMPACT_ATOMS: atom_id res chain seq x y z
N VAL A 1 -3.45 -7.66 18.07
CA VAL A 1 -2.33 -8.57 17.78
C VAL A 1 -1.47 -8.03 16.65
N ALA A 2 -2.04 -7.73 15.47
CA ALA A 2 -1.26 -7.24 14.30
C ALA A 2 -0.47 -5.95 14.58
N MET A 3 -1.04 -4.98 15.32
CA MET A 3 -0.34 -3.74 15.70
C MET A 3 0.84 -3.98 16.64
N ILE A 4 0.76 -4.98 17.52
CA ILE A 4 1.83 -5.31 18.47
C ILE A 4 3.00 -5.96 17.72
N ILE A 5 2.72 -6.88 16.80
CA ILE A 5 3.73 -7.57 15.99
C ILE A 5 4.45 -6.59 15.07
N ASN A 6 3.74 -5.62 14.48
CA ASN A 6 4.33 -4.61 13.59
C ASN A 6 5.25 -3.62 14.32
N LYS A 7 5.15 -3.51 15.66
CA LYS A 7 6.07 -2.72 16.49
C LYS A 7 7.47 -3.35 16.59
N PHE A 8 7.56 -4.67 16.49
CA PHE A 8 8.81 -5.41 16.64
C PHE A 8 9.42 -5.90 15.32
N ARG A 9 8.61 -5.96 14.26
CA ARG A 9 9.05 -6.43 12.94
C ARG A 9 8.19 -5.78 11.86
N THR A 10 8.82 -5.25 10.82
CA THR A 10 8.15 -4.67 9.64
C THR A 10 7.48 -5.76 8.80
N VAL A 11 6.35 -6.29 9.29
CA VAL A 11 5.57 -7.30 8.60
C VAL A 11 4.27 -6.66 8.10
N SER A 12 3.90 -6.92 6.85
CA SER A 12 2.64 -6.45 6.28
C SER A 12 1.45 -6.94 7.12
N TYR A 13 0.47 -6.04 7.34
CA TYR A 13 -0.74 -6.36 8.11
C TYR A 13 -1.51 -7.55 7.53
N GLY A 14 -1.57 -7.66 6.19
CA GLY A 14 -2.23 -8.77 5.52
C GLY A 14 -1.56 -10.11 5.79
N LYS A 15 -0.21 -10.15 5.87
CA LYS A 15 0.51 -11.39 6.23
C LYS A 15 0.24 -11.84 7.65
N VAL A 16 0.15 -10.90 8.60
CA VAL A 16 -0.17 -11.24 10.00
C VAL A 16 -1.60 -11.75 10.12
N LEU A 17 -2.55 -11.09 9.45
CA LEU A 17 -3.95 -11.54 9.38
C LEU A 17 -4.04 -12.94 8.78
N LEU A 18 -3.40 -13.16 7.63
CA LEU A 18 -3.38 -14.46 6.96
C LEU A 18 -2.82 -15.56 7.87
N MET A 19 -1.74 -15.31 8.60
CA MET A 19 -1.16 -16.29 9.54
C MET A 19 -2.10 -16.61 10.71
N THR A 20 -2.74 -15.59 11.29
CA THR A 20 -3.68 -15.81 12.42
C THR A 20 -4.92 -16.56 11.97
N ASP A 21 -5.49 -16.19 10.83
CA ASP A 21 -6.71 -16.82 10.32
C ASP A 21 -6.46 -18.26 9.84
N CYS A 22 -5.31 -18.52 9.18
CA CYS A 22 -4.89 -19.89 8.89
C CYS A 22 -4.71 -20.73 10.16
N GLY A 23 -4.13 -20.15 11.22
CA GLY A 23 -4.01 -20.82 12.52
C GLY A 23 -5.36 -21.19 13.13
N ILE A 24 -6.34 -20.31 13.04
CA ILE A 24 -7.71 -20.56 13.52
C ILE A 24 -8.39 -21.68 12.70
N LEU A 25 -8.26 -21.65 11.36
CA LEU A 25 -8.81 -22.70 10.51
C LEU A 25 -8.19 -24.07 10.79
N ILE A 26 -6.86 -24.14 10.95
CA ILE A 26 -6.16 -25.39 11.28
C ILE A 26 -6.61 -25.88 12.66
N SER A 27 -6.74 -24.99 13.65
CA SER A 27 -7.21 -25.38 14.98
C SER A 27 -8.66 -25.88 14.98
N SER A 28 -9.52 -25.31 14.12
CA SER A 28 -10.91 -25.74 14.01
C SER A 28 -11.05 -27.14 13.39
N VAL A 29 -10.09 -27.56 12.57
CA VAL A 29 -10.02 -28.92 12.01
C VAL A 29 -9.64 -29.96 13.07
N LEU A 30 -8.76 -29.55 14.01
CA LEU A 30 -8.27 -30.43 15.08
C LEU A 30 -9.29 -30.57 16.22
N LEU A 31 -10.17 -29.58 16.39
CA LEU A 31 -11.21 -29.60 17.40
C LEU A 31 -12.50 -30.14 16.76
N THR A 32 -12.85 -31.39 17.06
CA THR A 32 -14.19 -31.96 16.81
C THR A 32 -15.20 -31.20 17.64
N THR A 33 -16.00 -30.37 16.98
CA THR A 33 -17.02 -29.59 17.67
C THR A 33 -18.33 -30.38 17.68
N THR A 34 -18.77 -30.80 18.83
CA THR A 34 -20.11 -31.33 19.00
C THR A 34 -21.09 -30.17 19.17
N VAL A 35 -21.94 -29.96 18.18
CA VAL A 35 -23.00 -28.96 18.25
C VAL A 35 -24.32 -29.67 18.72
N GLN A 36 -24.88 -29.21 19.81
CA GLN A 36 -26.22 -29.65 20.25
C GLN A 36 -27.26 -28.77 19.56
N MET A 37 -28.03 -29.34 18.65
CA MET A 37 -29.20 -28.67 18.12
C MET A 37 -30.46 -29.25 18.76
N ALA A 38 -31.28 -28.39 19.37
CA ALA A 38 -32.64 -28.78 19.85
C ALA A 38 -33.58 -28.66 18.65
N ASN A 39 -34.15 -29.77 18.23
CA ASN A 39 -35.22 -29.76 17.24
C ASN A 39 -36.54 -29.29 17.89
N GLU A 40 -37.50 -28.81 17.07
CA GLU A 40 -38.84 -28.37 17.53
C GLU A 40 -39.58 -29.39 18.37
N ALA A 41 -39.20 -30.67 18.32
CA ALA A 41 -39.73 -31.74 19.12
C ALA A 41 -39.03 -31.95 20.50
N GLY A 42 -38.06 -31.09 20.87
CA GLY A 42 -37.33 -31.17 22.13
C GLY A 42 -36.33 -32.33 22.23
N VAL A 43 -36.02 -32.99 21.12
CA VAL A 43 -35.01 -34.05 21.06
C VAL A 43 -33.65 -33.41 20.79
N ILE A 44 -32.68 -33.63 21.69
CA ILE A 44 -31.29 -33.16 21.51
C ILE A 44 -30.57 -34.18 20.63
N GLU A 45 -30.34 -33.80 19.35
CA GLU A 45 -29.48 -34.56 18.47
C GLU A 45 -28.04 -34.05 18.57
N MET A 46 -27.13 -34.93 18.91
CA MET A 46 -25.67 -34.60 18.89
C MET A 46 -25.15 -34.82 17.49
N ILE A 47 -24.93 -33.74 16.78
CA ILE A 47 -24.26 -33.78 15.47
C ILE A 47 -22.77 -33.62 15.70
N THR A 48 -22.01 -34.69 15.49
CA THR A 48 -20.54 -34.64 15.48
C THR A 48 -20.09 -34.20 14.10
N ILE A 49 -19.59 -32.99 13.97
CA ILE A 49 -19.00 -32.51 12.71
C ILE A 49 -17.60 -33.11 12.59
N SER A 50 -17.46 -34.12 11.75
CA SER A 50 -16.14 -34.69 11.41
C SER A 50 -15.43 -33.81 10.38
N PRO A 51 -14.13 -33.56 10.51
CA PRO A 51 -13.35 -32.83 9.50
C PRO A 51 -13.26 -33.55 8.14
N LEU A 52 -13.68 -34.81 8.09
CA LEU A 52 -13.70 -35.64 6.89
C LEU A 52 -15.03 -35.58 6.11
N ASP A 53 -16.02 -34.87 6.63
CA ASP A 53 -17.27 -34.69 5.92
C ASP A 53 -17.07 -33.80 4.67
N PRO A 54 -17.64 -34.16 3.51
CA PRO A 54 -17.49 -33.38 2.27
C PRO A 54 -17.92 -31.91 2.43
N GLU A 55 -18.95 -31.65 3.23
CA GLU A 55 -19.41 -30.30 3.50
C GLU A 55 -18.43 -29.52 4.39
N ALA A 56 -17.82 -30.17 5.39
CA ALA A 56 -16.81 -29.56 6.24
C ALA A 56 -15.55 -29.22 5.42
N PHE A 57 -15.15 -30.10 4.53
CA PHE A 57 -14.05 -29.86 3.60
C PHE A 57 -14.34 -28.68 2.64
N ALA A 58 -15.53 -28.61 2.07
CA ALA A 58 -15.93 -27.48 1.22
C ALA A 58 -15.88 -26.15 1.99
N ARG A 59 -16.39 -26.11 3.22
CA ARG A 59 -16.33 -24.90 4.09
C ARG A 59 -14.90 -24.47 4.37
N MET A 60 -13.99 -25.41 4.59
CA MET A 60 -12.55 -25.10 4.76
C MET A 60 -11.94 -24.48 3.51
N VAL A 61 -12.19 -25.06 2.32
CA VAL A 61 -11.69 -24.51 1.06
C VAL A 61 -12.18 -23.09 0.83
N TYR A 62 -13.49 -22.85 1.06
CA TYR A 62 -14.04 -21.50 0.97
C TYR A 62 -13.42 -20.55 2.01
N GLY A 63 -13.17 -21.01 3.23
CA GLY A 63 -12.51 -20.24 4.29
C GLY A 63 -11.11 -19.79 3.86
N PHE A 64 -10.29 -20.70 3.34
CA PHE A 64 -8.97 -20.37 2.84
C PHE A 64 -9.01 -19.38 1.66
N MET A 65 -9.95 -19.57 0.74
CA MET A 65 -10.13 -18.66 -0.38
C MET A 65 -10.49 -17.24 0.11
N MET A 66 -11.42 -17.12 1.05
CA MET A 66 -11.82 -15.85 1.64
C MET A 66 -10.66 -15.15 2.37
N ILE A 67 -9.89 -15.89 3.16
CA ILE A 67 -8.72 -15.34 3.87
C ILE A 67 -7.69 -14.81 2.88
N ALA A 68 -7.40 -15.55 1.79
CA ALA A 68 -6.46 -15.12 0.76
C ALA A 68 -6.92 -13.83 0.06
N VAL A 69 -8.20 -13.74 -0.30
CA VAL A 69 -8.79 -12.55 -0.92
C VAL A 69 -8.74 -11.34 0.02
N ILE A 70 -9.15 -11.52 1.28
CA ILE A 70 -9.13 -10.43 2.27
C ILE A 70 -7.70 -9.96 2.53
N GLY A 71 -6.74 -10.88 2.74
CA GLY A 71 -5.34 -10.55 2.98
C GLY A 71 -4.73 -9.77 1.82
N TYR A 72 -4.97 -10.19 0.59
CA TYR A 72 -4.52 -9.48 -0.61
C TYR A 72 -5.16 -8.09 -0.73
N THR A 73 -6.47 -7.98 -0.47
CA THR A 73 -7.19 -6.71 -0.54
C THR A 73 -6.68 -5.70 0.48
N VAL A 74 -6.44 -6.15 1.72
CA VAL A 74 -5.88 -5.30 2.79
C VAL A 74 -4.49 -4.80 2.41
N ASP A 75 -3.61 -5.67 1.92
CA ASP A 75 -2.26 -5.28 1.49
C ASP A 75 -2.30 -4.32 0.29
N PHE A 76 -3.20 -4.55 -0.67
CA PHE A 76 -3.37 -3.67 -1.81
C PHE A 76 -3.82 -2.26 -1.40
N VAL A 77 -4.83 -2.17 -0.53
CA VAL A 77 -5.34 -0.88 -0.03
C VAL A 77 -4.28 -0.14 0.79
N GLN A 78 -3.55 -0.83 1.65
CA GLN A 78 -2.50 -0.22 2.47
C GLN A 78 -1.29 0.22 1.63
N SER A 79 -0.81 -0.62 0.73
CA SER A 79 0.32 -0.30 -0.14
C SER A 79 0.02 0.86 -1.08
N GLY A 80 -1.22 0.94 -1.58
CA GLY A 80 -1.66 2.03 -2.47
C GLY A 80 -1.63 3.41 -1.81
N ASN A 81 -1.79 3.49 -0.50
CA ASN A 81 -1.89 4.76 0.22
C ASN A 81 -0.53 5.31 0.72
N GLN A 82 0.53 4.49 0.72
CA GLN A 82 1.86 4.89 1.22
C GLN A 82 2.89 5.13 0.10
N GLN A 83 2.52 4.95 -1.16
CA GLN A 83 3.44 5.19 -2.27
C GLN A 83 3.68 6.68 -2.48
N SER A 84 4.95 7.05 -2.52
CA SER A 84 5.42 8.38 -2.92
C SER A 84 6.02 8.30 -4.32
N ASN A 85 5.96 9.40 -5.05
CA ASN A 85 6.58 9.54 -6.36
C ASN A 85 7.64 10.63 -6.31
N GLN A 86 8.72 10.38 -7.02
CA GLN A 86 9.73 11.38 -7.35
C GLN A 86 9.50 11.82 -8.80
N ILE A 87 9.38 13.11 -9.00
CA ILE A 87 9.21 13.73 -10.31
C ILE A 87 10.49 14.52 -10.61
N MET A 88 11.14 14.22 -11.71
CA MET A 88 12.23 15.03 -12.23
C MET A 88 11.73 15.79 -13.45
N ILE A 89 11.89 17.10 -13.43
CA ILE A 89 11.39 18.02 -14.45
C ILE A 89 12.58 18.73 -15.09
N PHE A 90 12.65 18.67 -16.40
CA PHE A 90 13.64 19.34 -17.22
C PHE A 90 12.92 20.41 -18.05
N CYS A 91 13.13 21.67 -17.72
CA CYS A 91 12.50 22.82 -18.35
C CYS A 91 13.53 23.94 -18.55
N LYS A 92 13.17 24.94 -19.36
CA LYS A 92 14.08 26.08 -19.65
C LYS A 92 14.14 27.02 -18.45
N ASP A 93 13.00 27.33 -17.87
CA ASP A 93 12.88 28.21 -16.69
C ASP A 93 12.62 27.36 -15.44
N TYR A 94 13.72 26.88 -14.87
CA TYR A 94 13.68 26.02 -13.68
C TYR A 94 13.34 26.81 -12.40
N GLU A 95 13.63 28.13 -12.35
CA GLU A 95 13.34 28.97 -11.18
C GLU A 95 11.84 29.22 -11.08
N ALA A 96 11.21 29.69 -12.14
CA ALA A 96 9.76 29.87 -12.18
C ALA A 96 9.00 28.55 -11.96
N MET A 97 9.53 27.42 -12.45
CA MET A 97 8.97 26.11 -12.23
C MET A 97 9.03 25.70 -10.75
N ALA A 98 10.17 25.89 -10.10
CA ALA A 98 10.36 25.57 -8.68
C ALA A 98 9.47 26.45 -7.78
N ASP A 99 9.39 27.75 -8.06
CA ASP A 99 8.53 28.68 -7.34
C ASP A 99 7.05 28.34 -7.50
N MET A 100 6.62 27.99 -8.69
CA MET A 100 5.24 27.56 -8.96
C MET A 100 4.89 26.29 -8.18
N ILE A 101 5.77 25.30 -8.14
CA ILE A 101 5.55 24.05 -7.39
C ILE A 101 5.48 24.34 -5.89
N ASN A 102 6.38 25.18 -5.38
CA ASN A 102 6.39 25.53 -3.96
C ASN A 102 5.13 26.29 -3.55
N THR A 103 4.67 27.25 -4.34
CA THR A 103 3.53 28.11 -4.04
C THR A 103 2.18 27.42 -4.27
N LYS A 104 2.00 26.74 -5.44
CA LYS A 104 0.70 26.15 -5.81
C LYS A 104 0.53 24.72 -5.34
N ALA A 105 1.59 23.92 -5.35
CA ALA A 105 1.51 22.53 -4.92
C ALA A 105 1.87 22.34 -3.44
N HIS A 106 2.39 23.37 -2.77
CA HIS A 106 2.88 23.31 -1.40
C HIS A 106 3.84 22.13 -1.17
N ARG A 107 4.75 21.92 -2.12
CA ARG A 107 5.77 20.86 -2.10
C ARG A 107 7.14 21.47 -2.29
N GLY A 108 8.11 20.96 -1.54
CA GLY A 108 9.51 21.35 -1.70
C GLY A 108 10.02 20.91 -3.07
N ALA A 109 10.71 21.82 -3.75
CA ALA A 109 11.43 21.54 -4.98
C ALA A 109 12.94 21.64 -4.72
N THR A 110 13.71 20.69 -5.26
CA THR A 110 15.17 20.67 -5.16
C THR A 110 15.76 20.84 -6.55
N LEU A 111 16.67 21.79 -6.70
CA LEU A 111 17.40 21.98 -7.95
C LEU A 111 18.65 21.09 -7.98
N ILE A 112 18.80 20.33 -9.05
CA ILE A 112 19.95 19.46 -9.29
C ILE A 112 20.68 19.97 -10.54
N ASP A 113 21.97 20.23 -10.41
CA ASP A 113 22.79 20.61 -11.54
C ASP A 113 22.91 19.42 -12.50
N ALA A 114 22.62 19.69 -13.77
CA ALA A 114 22.63 18.72 -14.84
C ALA A 114 23.32 19.30 -16.07
N MET A 115 23.81 18.45 -16.95
CA MET A 115 24.38 18.86 -18.23
C MET A 115 23.81 17.96 -19.33
N GLY A 116 23.26 18.60 -20.35
CA GLY A 116 22.83 17.89 -21.55
C GLY A 116 24.05 17.30 -22.26
N TRP A 117 24.15 15.98 -22.32
CA TRP A 117 25.32 15.34 -22.95
C TRP A 117 25.44 15.67 -24.45
N TYR A 118 24.31 15.77 -25.13
CA TYR A 118 24.27 16.11 -26.56
C TYR A 118 24.56 17.60 -26.83
N THR A 119 23.90 18.47 -26.06
CA THR A 119 24.00 19.94 -26.24
C THR A 119 25.24 20.55 -25.59
N LYS A 120 25.88 19.82 -24.66
CA LYS A 120 27.02 20.30 -23.83
C LYS A 120 26.69 21.58 -23.05
N THR A 121 25.42 21.90 -22.88
CA THR A 121 24.96 23.07 -22.13
C THR A 121 24.62 22.71 -20.69
N PRO A 122 25.09 23.54 -19.73
CA PRO A 122 24.64 23.38 -18.34
C PRO A 122 23.14 23.64 -18.23
N SER A 123 22.45 22.83 -17.47
CA SER A 123 21.02 22.95 -17.18
C SER A 123 20.77 22.57 -15.73
N LYS A 124 19.55 22.80 -15.26
CA LYS A 124 19.12 22.32 -13.94
C LYS A 124 17.86 21.50 -14.07
N ALA A 125 17.80 20.42 -13.31
CA ALA A 125 16.60 19.62 -13.16
C ALA A 125 15.90 19.97 -11.85
N VAL A 126 14.58 20.12 -11.88
CA VAL A 126 13.75 20.33 -10.69
C VAL A 126 13.27 18.98 -10.21
N MET A 127 13.71 18.56 -9.03
CA MET A 127 13.27 17.33 -8.40
C MET A 127 12.21 17.62 -7.33
N VAL A 128 11.08 16.93 -7.41
CA VAL A 128 9.98 17.04 -6.45
C VAL A 128 9.61 15.66 -5.96
N VAL A 129 9.48 15.52 -4.64
CA VAL A 129 8.96 14.30 -4.03
C VAL A 129 7.56 14.60 -3.50
N CYS A 130 6.59 13.79 -3.91
CA CYS A 130 5.20 13.99 -3.52
C CYS A 130 4.51 12.64 -3.26
N ARG A 131 3.36 12.68 -2.60
CA ARG A 131 2.51 11.49 -2.46
C ARG A 131 1.88 11.16 -3.82
N LYS A 132 1.64 9.90 -4.08
CA LYS A 132 1.05 9.42 -5.34
C LYS A 132 -0.23 10.17 -5.74
N ARG A 133 -1.07 10.53 -4.78
CA ARG A 133 -2.31 11.28 -4.99
C ARG A 133 -2.08 12.69 -5.56
N ASP A 134 -0.95 13.32 -5.22
CA ASP A 134 -0.65 14.70 -5.58
C ASP A 134 0.07 14.78 -6.95
N THR A 135 0.52 13.63 -7.48
CA THR A 135 1.24 13.54 -8.75
C THR A 135 0.47 14.17 -9.91
N SER A 136 -0.81 13.82 -10.06
CA SER A 136 -1.65 14.32 -11.17
C SER A 136 -1.79 15.84 -11.16
N MET A 137 -1.89 16.44 -9.97
CA MET A 137 -1.96 17.88 -9.81
C MET A 137 -0.65 18.55 -10.24
N ILE A 138 0.50 18.00 -9.80
CA ILE A 138 1.81 18.53 -10.16
C ILE A 138 2.04 18.42 -11.67
N LEU A 139 1.70 17.29 -12.30
CA LEU A 139 1.83 17.10 -13.74
C LEU A 139 1.00 18.13 -14.53
N LYS A 140 -0.21 18.46 -14.04
CA LYS A 140 -1.06 19.48 -14.64
C LYS A 140 -0.40 20.87 -14.56
N LEU A 141 0.09 21.25 -13.38
CA LEU A 141 0.77 22.52 -13.16
C LEU A 141 2.03 22.67 -14.02
N VAL A 142 2.84 21.61 -14.13
CA VAL A 142 4.02 21.61 -14.98
C VAL A 142 3.65 21.85 -16.45
N ARG A 143 2.62 21.17 -16.95
CA ARG A 143 2.15 21.33 -18.34
C ARG A 143 1.57 22.71 -18.60
N GLU A 144 0.92 23.32 -17.61
CA GLU A 144 0.41 24.70 -17.71
C GLU A 144 1.54 25.72 -17.74
N GLN A 145 2.63 25.49 -17.00
CA GLN A 145 3.76 26.38 -16.94
C GLN A 145 4.69 26.27 -18.16
N ASP A 146 5.01 25.05 -18.55
CA ASP A 146 5.84 24.78 -19.74
C ASP A 146 5.35 23.52 -20.46
N PRO A 147 4.58 23.67 -21.55
CA PRO A 147 4.11 22.55 -22.35
C PRO A 147 5.22 21.73 -23.00
N THR A 148 6.42 22.29 -23.11
CA THR A 148 7.60 21.64 -23.73
C THR A 148 8.50 20.95 -22.71
N ALA A 149 8.22 21.09 -21.42
CA ALA A 149 8.99 20.46 -20.35
C ALA A 149 8.99 18.94 -20.49
N PHE A 150 10.16 18.34 -20.36
CA PHE A 150 10.31 16.89 -20.22
C PHE A 150 10.32 16.52 -18.75
N LEU A 151 9.56 15.50 -18.40
CA LEU A 151 9.50 15.03 -17.02
C LEU A 151 9.48 13.51 -16.93
N THR A 152 10.04 12.99 -15.83
CA THR A 152 10.00 11.58 -15.48
C THR A 152 9.36 11.41 -14.11
N VAL A 153 8.54 10.36 -13.95
CA VAL A 153 7.90 10.00 -12.67
C VAL A 153 8.37 8.63 -12.28
N GLY A 154 9.01 8.51 -11.12
CA GLY A 154 9.44 7.27 -10.53
C GLY A 154 8.73 7.03 -9.19
N SER A 155 8.34 5.79 -8.91
CA SER A 155 7.84 5.41 -7.60
C SER A 155 8.99 5.29 -6.60
N VAL A 156 8.85 5.88 -5.42
CA VAL A 156 9.84 5.83 -4.35
C VAL A 156 9.24 5.09 -3.16
N MET A 157 9.96 4.07 -2.70
CA MET A 157 9.60 3.35 -1.49
C MET A 157 10.26 4.00 -0.28
N GLY A 158 9.45 4.41 0.70
CA GLY A 158 9.94 4.94 1.97
C GLY A 158 10.52 6.35 1.85
N VAL A 159 9.66 7.35 1.90
CA VAL A 159 10.06 8.75 2.04
C VAL A 159 9.79 9.18 3.48
N TYR A 160 10.85 9.61 4.17
CA TYR A 160 10.80 10.00 5.57
C TYR A 160 11.23 11.46 5.73
N GLY A 161 10.63 12.18 6.66
CA GLY A 161 10.99 13.56 6.98
C GLY A 161 9.79 14.50 7.01
N GLN A 162 10.06 15.82 6.98
CA GLN A 162 9.01 16.84 7.04
C GLN A 162 8.03 16.72 5.86
N GLY A 163 6.75 16.56 6.18
CA GLY A 163 5.67 16.38 5.19
C GLY A 163 5.42 14.92 4.78
N PHE A 164 6.23 13.97 5.27
CA PHE A 164 6.13 12.53 5.05
C PHE A 164 6.10 11.76 6.39
N ASP A 165 6.37 10.47 6.36
CA ASP A 165 6.40 9.65 7.57
C ASP A 165 7.59 10.02 8.47
N ALA A 166 7.36 9.97 9.81
CA ALA A 166 8.41 10.28 10.77
C ALA A 166 9.52 9.20 10.78
N LEU A 167 10.77 9.62 10.89
CA LEU A 167 11.95 8.75 10.98
C LEU A 167 11.90 7.76 12.15
N ASN A 168 11.11 8.06 13.20
CA ASN A 168 10.99 7.23 14.40
C ASN A 168 10.22 5.92 14.21
N LYS A 169 9.82 5.59 12.98
CA LYS A 169 9.12 4.34 12.63
C LYS A 169 10.03 3.27 11.99
N LEU A 170 11.33 3.54 11.95
CA LEU A 170 12.34 2.57 11.48
C LEU A 170 12.85 1.67 12.61
#